data_87359fcf8ba691f517a86292b9a402b2
#
_entry.id   87359fcf8ba691f517a86292b9a402b2
#
_cell.length_a   1.000
_cell.length_b   1.000
_cell.length_c   1.000
_cell.angle_alpha   90.00
_cell.angle_beta   90.00
_cell.angle_gamma   90.00
#
_symmetry.space_group_name_H-M   'P 1'
#
loop_
_entity.id
_entity.type
_entity.pdbx_description
1 polymer ?
#
loop_
_entity_poly.entity_id
_entity_poly.type
_entity_poly.pdbx_seq_one_letter_code
_entity_poly.pdbx_strand_id
1 'polypeptide(L)'
;ISYLCSPQMRIPRIKEMHNSIAEKYGEKVSHEGNEYLRFPTVEELSEASEEDLRDLGLGYRAKYVVETVKILEEEGLTISDDYEKAREDLKNLYGVGDKVADCVLLFSMNFHESYPLDTWALKTVEKHYPELHSEDYDEASRNLREYFGPYSGYAQEYLFHAARRGLIEV
;
A
#
# COMPACT_ATOMS: atom_id res chain seq x y z
N ILE A 1 1.02 7.57 -1.04
CA ILE A 1 2.22 7.64 -1.90
C ILE A 1 3.12 6.41 -1.69
N SER A 2 3.54 6.08 -0.45
CA SER A 2 4.52 5.01 -0.17
C SER A 2 4.15 3.65 -0.81
N TYR A 3 2.87 3.28 -0.82
CA TYR A 3 2.43 2.03 -1.46
C TYR A 3 2.56 2.00 -2.99
N LEU A 4 2.69 3.16 -3.66
CA LEU A 4 2.99 3.21 -5.10
C LEU A 4 4.39 2.66 -5.44
N CYS A 5 5.29 2.55 -4.45
CA CYS A 5 6.60 1.91 -4.60
C CYS A 5 6.54 0.37 -4.58
N SER A 6 5.41 -0.23 -4.15
CA SER A 6 5.32 -1.67 -3.88
C SER A 6 5.05 -2.57 -5.09
N PRO A 7 4.37 -2.16 -6.19
CA PRO A 7 4.02 -3.07 -7.29
C PRO A 7 5.23 -3.81 -7.84
N GLN A 8 5.13 -5.15 -7.94
CA GLN A 8 6.17 -6.05 -8.47
C GLN A 8 7.57 -5.86 -7.84
N MET A 9 7.63 -5.55 -6.54
CA MET A 9 8.89 -5.27 -5.86
C MET A 9 9.05 -6.08 -4.57
N ARG A 10 10.31 -6.46 -4.28
CA ARG A 10 10.65 -7.13 -3.01
C ARG A 10 10.75 -6.10 -1.88
N ILE A 11 10.35 -6.49 -0.67
CA ILE A 11 10.32 -5.60 0.50
C ILE A 11 11.63 -4.88 0.79
N PRO A 12 12.83 -5.51 0.71
CA PRO A 12 14.08 -4.78 0.90
C PRO A 12 14.24 -3.61 -0.08
N ARG A 13 13.88 -3.82 -1.36
CA ARG A 13 13.97 -2.77 -2.38
C ARG A 13 12.94 -1.65 -2.18
N ILE A 14 11.73 -1.99 -1.71
CA ILE A 14 10.73 -0.99 -1.32
C ILE A 14 11.28 -0.09 -0.21
N LYS A 15 11.90 -0.70 0.81
CA LYS A 15 12.52 0.03 1.92
C LYS A 15 13.65 0.96 1.44
N GLU A 16 14.50 0.50 0.53
CA GLU A 16 15.55 1.33 -0.08
C GLU A 16 14.95 2.54 -0.80
N MET A 17 13.92 2.35 -1.65
CA MET A 17 13.24 3.46 -2.33
C MET A 17 12.63 4.45 -1.35
N HIS A 18 11.95 3.97 -0.30
CA HIS A 18 11.39 4.85 0.73
C HIS A 18 12.47 5.67 1.43
N ASN A 19 13.59 5.05 1.80
CA ASN A 19 14.70 5.76 2.42
C ASN A 19 15.29 6.83 1.48
N SER A 20 15.52 6.48 0.21
CA SER A 20 16.06 7.42 -0.78
C SER A 20 15.11 8.60 -1.02
N ILE A 21 13.80 8.37 -1.06
CA ILE A 21 12.81 9.45 -1.15
C ILE A 21 12.85 10.32 0.12
N ALA A 22 12.88 9.72 1.30
CA ALA A 22 12.93 10.46 2.56
C ALA A 22 14.24 11.25 2.71
N GLU A 23 15.37 10.70 2.26
CA GLU A 23 16.67 11.39 2.27
C GLU A 23 16.71 12.61 1.34
N LYS A 24 16.02 12.54 0.19
CA LYS A 24 16.04 13.62 -0.80
C LYS A 24 14.99 14.70 -0.54
N TYR A 25 13.80 14.30 -0.10
CA TYR A 25 12.63 15.18 -0.01
C TYR A 25 12.03 15.28 1.40
N GLY A 26 12.40 14.39 2.30
CA GLY A 26 11.85 14.36 3.65
C GLY A 26 12.53 15.34 4.59
N GLU A 27 11.83 15.71 5.65
CA GLU A 27 12.32 16.58 6.70
C GLU A 27 12.90 15.77 7.87
N LYS A 28 13.95 16.33 8.50
CA LYS A 28 14.48 15.79 9.75
C LYS A 28 13.53 16.11 10.90
N VAL A 29 13.15 15.07 11.64
CA VAL A 29 12.35 15.20 12.86
C VAL A 29 13.12 14.63 14.04
N SER A 30 13.01 15.28 15.20
CA SER A 30 13.64 14.81 16.44
C SER A 30 12.57 14.22 17.36
N HIS A 31 12.83 13.03 17.87
CA HIS A 31 11.99 12.37 18.87
C HIS A 31 12.86 11.67 19.91
N GLU A 32 12.64 11.96 21.20
CA GLU A 32 13.40 11.39 22.33
C GLU A 32 14.93 11.50 22.17
N GLY A 33 15.42 12.60 21.60
CA GLY A 33 16.85 12.86 21.40
C GLY A 33 17.49 12.14 20.20
N ASN A 34 16.70 11.41 19.42
CA ASN A 34 17.13 10.80 18.16
C ASN A 34 16.62 11.60 16.97
N GLU A 35 17.41 11.66 15.89
CA GLU A 35 16.99 12.23 14.61
C GLU A 35 16.48 11.16 13.67
N TYR A 36 15.37 11.44 13.00
CA TYR A 36 14.75 10.58 11.98
C TYR A 36 14.48 11.42 10.74
N LEU A 37 14.42 10.76 9.59
CA LEU A 37 13.90 11.34 8.36
C LEU A 37 12.42 10.95 8.20
N ARG A 38 11.54 11.93 8.19
CA ARG A 38 10.13 11.75 7.89
C ARG A 38 9.95 11.49 6.39
N PHE A 39 9.03 10.59 6.04
CA PHE A 39 8.61 10.46 4.64
C PHE A 39 7.95 11.77 4.19
N PRO A 40 8.26 12.28 2.97
CA PRO A 40 7.81 13.60 2.53
C PRO A 40 6.29 13.71 2.41
N THR A 41 5.77 14.92 2.58
CA THR A 41 4.38 15.30 2.30
C THR A 41 4.13 15.38 0.80
N VAL A 42 2.87 15.60 0.40
CA VAL A 42 2.49 15.84 -1.00
C VAL A 42 3.18 17.10 -1.52
N GLU A 43 3.17 18.19 -0.75
CA GLU A 43 3.82 19.46 -1.11
C GLU A 43 5.33 19.32 -1.33
N GLU A 44 6.01 18.56 -0.46
CA GLU A 44 7.46 18.32 -0.62
C GLU A 44 7.77 17.44 -1.84
N LEU A 45 6.85 16.54 -2.22
CA LEU A 45 7.00 15.69 -3.41
C LEU A 45 6.58 16.39 -4.70
N SER A 46 5.84 17.49 -4.63
CA SER A 46 5.41 18.22 -5.84
C SER A 46 6.58 18.84 -6.61
N GLU A 47 7.69 19.09 -5.92
CA GLU A 47 8.92 19.55 -6.56
C GLU A 47 9.72 18.44 -7.27
N ALA A 48 9.34 17.16 -7.07
CA ALA A 48 10.05 16.03 -7.62
C ALA A 48 9.67 15.79 -9.09
N SER A 49 10.67 15.77 -9.97
CA SER A 49 10.46 15.33 -11.36
C SER A 49 10.40 13.80 -11.46
N GLU A 50 9.82 13.30 -12.56
CA GLU A 50 9.84 11.86 -12.86
C GLU A 50 11.29 11.34 -13.00
N GLU A 51 12.19 12.15 -13.58
CA GLU A 51 13.62 11.80 -13.74
C GLU A 51 14.30 11.66 -12.39
N ASP A 52 14.10 12.62 -11.49
CA ASP A 52 14.62 12.54 -10.11
C ASP A 52 14.21 11.26 -9.39
N LEU A 53 12.93 10.91 -9.46
CA LEU A 53 12.42 9.70 -8.81
C LEU A 53 12.93 8.42 -9.50
N ARG A 54 13.16 8.44 -10.81
CA ARG A 54 13.80 7.33 -11.53
C ARG A 54 15.23 7.12 -11.06
N ASP A 55 15.98 8.19 -10.83
CA ASP A 55 17.35 8.15 -10.31
C ASP A 55 17.42 7.60 -8.89
N LEU A 56 16.37 7.80 -8.09
CA LEU A 56 16.21 7.15 -6.79
C LEU A 56 15.81 5.66 -6.88
N GLY A 57 15.70 5.14 -8.10
CA GLY A 57 15.47 3.72 -8.36
C GLY A 57 14.01 3.28 -8.39
N LEU A 58 13.05 4.21 -8.52
CA LEU A 58 11.62 3.90 -8.62
C LEU A 58 11.26 3.26 -9.97
N GLY A 59 12.08 3.46 -11.02
CA GLY A 59 11.79 2.99 -12.36
C GLY A 59 10.46 3.56 -12.88
N TYR A 60 9.58 2.72 -13.44
CA TYR A 60 8.28 3.16 -13.96
C TYR A 60 7.31 3.71 -12.89
N ARG A 61 7.56 3.40 -11.60
CA ARG A 61 6.74 3.87 -10.48
C ARG A 61 6.92 5.35 -10.20
N ALA A 62 8.02 5.94 -10.69
CA ALA A 62 8.25 7.37 -10.63
C ALA A 62 7.07 8.14 -11.21
N LYS A 63 6.56 7.71 -12.38
CA LYS A 63 5.38 8.29 -12.99
C LYS A 63 4.14 8.17 -12.10
N TYR A 64 3.94 7.04 -11.43
CA TYR A 64 2.79 6.86 -10.52
C TYR A 64 2.83 7.89 -9.38
N VAL A 65 4.01 8.11 -8.80
CA VAL A 65 4.18 9.10 -7.73
C VAL A 65 3.89 10.51 -8.24
N VAL A 66 4.52 10.93 -9.34
CA VAL A 66 4.37 12.30 -9.89
C VAL A 66 2.91 12.58 -10.26
N GLU A 67 2.26 11.69 -11.00
CA GLU A 67 0.86 11.91 -11.42
C GLU A 67 -0.10 11.89 -10.23
N THR A 68 0.12 11.00 -9.26
CA THR A 68 -0.69 10.99 -8.03
C THR A 68 -0.49 12.25 -7.19
N VAL A 69 0.75 12.75 -7.06
CA VAL A 69 1.04 13.99 -6.34
C VAL A 69 0.32 15.17 -6.98
N LYS A 70 0.35 15.30 -8.31
CA LYS A 70 -0.40 16.34 -9.03
C LYS A 70 -1.89 16.32 -8.75
N ILE A 71 -2.52 15.13 -8.83
CA ILE A 71 -3.94 14.98 -8.52
C ILE A 71 -4.23 15.43 -7.09
N LEU A 72 -3.39 15.01 -6.13
CA LEU A 72 -3.56 15.36 -4.72
C LEU A 72 -3.38 16.85 -4.43
N GLU A 73 -2.50 17.54 -5.17
CA GLU A 73 -2.32 19.01 -5.07
C GLU A 73 -3.49 19.79 -5.68
N GLU A 74 -3.96 19.37 -6.86
CA GLU A 74 -4.97 20.09 -7.61
C GLU A 74 -6.40 19.86 -7.06
N GLU A 75 -6.71 18.63 -6.67
CA GLU A 75 -8.07 18.20 -6.32
C GLU A 75 -8.21 17.83 -4.83
N GLY A 76 -7.09 17.59 -4.15
CA GLY A 76 -7.09 17.03 -2.81
C GLY A 76 -7.46 15.55 -2.80
N LEU A 77 -7.76 15.01 -1.62
CA LEU A 77 -8.23 13.66 -1.44
C LEU A 77 -9.46 13.65 -0.54
N THR A 78 -10.61 13.31 -1.10
CA THR A 78 -11.82 13.04 -0.35
C THR A 78 -12.15 11.57 -0.44
N ILE A 79 -12.26 10.89 0.70
CA ILE A 79 -12.53 9.46 0.79
C ILE A 79 -13.85 9.26 1.52
N SER A 80 -14.71 8.42 0.97
CA SER A 80 -15.96 8.01 1.58
C SER A 80 -15.74 7.23 2.88
N ASP A 81 -16.72 7.27 3.79
CA ASP A 81 -16.76 6.40 4.98
C ASP A 81 -17.27 4.98 4.66
N ASP A 82 -17.76 4.75 3.46
CA ASP A 82 -18.17 3.44 2.94
C ASP A 82 -16.98 2.75 2.27
N TYR A 83 -16.68 1.51 2.65
CA TYR A 83 -15.49 0.77 2.18
C TYR A 83 -15.42 0.67 0.66
N GLU A 84 -16.50 0.26 -0.01
CA GLU A 84 -16.48 0.03 -1.46
C GLU A 84 -16.27 1.34 -2.23
N LYS A 85 -16.91 2.42 -1.77
CA LYS A 85 -16.71 3.76 -2.35
C LYS A 85 -15.32 4.30 -2.05
N ALA A 86 -14.83 4.15 -0.82
CA ALA A 86 -13.48 4.57 -0.44
C ALA A 86 -12.41 3.88 -1.29
N ARG A 87 -12.62 2.61 -1.61
CA ARG A 87 -11.75 1.84 -2.48
C ARG A 87 -11.76 2.38 -3.91
N GLU A 88 -12.93 2.67 -4.47
CA GLU A 88 -13.06 3.29 -5.79
C GLU A 88 -12.47 4.71 -5.81
N ASP A 89 -12.69 5.52 -4.76
CA ASP A 89 -12.08 6.86 -4.64
C ASP A 89 -10.55 6.79 -4.76
N LEU A 90 -9.92 5.82 -4.07
CA LEU A 90 -8.47 5.61 -4.16
C LEU A 90 -8.02 5.11 -5.54
N LYS A 91 -8.80 4.29 -6.22
CA LYS A 91 -8.49 3.76 -7.56
C LYS A 91 -8.53 4.83 -8.65
N ASN A 92 -9.14 6.00 -8.40
CA ASN A 92 -9.04 7.17 -9.28
C ASN A 92 -7.63 7.79 -9.31
N LEU A 93 -6.79 7.50 -8.32
CA LEU A 93 -5.40 7.96 -8.29
C LEU A 93 -4.53 7.14 -9.25
N TYR A 94 -3.59 7.81 -9.93
CA TYR A 94 -2.78 7.17 -10.95
C TYR A 94 -1.84 6.09 -10.35
N GLY A 95 -1.96 4.87 -10.86
CA GLY A 95 -1.15 3.73 -10.40
C GLY A 95 -1.67 3.02 -9.13
N VAL A 96 -2.85 3.43 -8.63
CA VAL A 96 -3.53 2.75 -7.54
C VAL A 96 -4.47 1.69 -8.12
N GLY A 97 -4.11 0.42 -7.95
CA GLY A 97 -4.99 -0.72 -8.22
C GLY A 97 -5.58 -1.28 -6.92
N ASP A 98 -6.36 -2.36 -7.03
CA ASP A 98 -7.12 -2.96 -5.93
C ASP A 98 -6.28 -3.22 -4.68
N LYS A 99 -5.16 -3.92 -4.83
CA LYS A 99 -4.25 -4.23 -3.72
C LYS A 99 -3.66 -2.98 -3.05
N VAL A 100 -3.32 -1.95 -3.82
CA VAL A 100 -2.77 -0.70 -3.27
C VAL A 100 -3.86 0.07 -2.53
N ALA A 101 -5.07 0.14 -3.09
CA ALA A 101 -6.22 0.74 -2.43
C ALA A 101 -6.51 0.06 -1.09
N ASP A 102 -6.58 -1.26 -1.06
CA ASP A 102 -6.81 -2.03 0.17
C ASP A 102 -5.71 -1.82 1.22
N CYS A 103 -4.44 -1.73 0.81
CA CYS A 103 -3.36 -1.39 1.74
C CYS A 103 -3.52 0.02 2.33
N VAL A 104 -3.90 1.00 1.53
CA VAL A 104 -4.10 2.38 2.02
C VAL A 104 -5.29 2.44 2.96
N LEU A 105 -6.40 1.77 2.63
CA LEU A 105 -7.58 1.69 3.48
C LEU A 105 -7.26 1.08 4.84
N LEU A 106 -6.57 -0.06 4.85
CA LEU A 106 -6.21 -0.77 6.09
C LEU A 106 -5.24 0.04 6.96
N PHE A 107 -4.11 0.47 6.38
CA PHE A 107 -3.01 1.00 7.17
C PHE A 107 -3.04 2.51 7.41
N SER A 108 -3.87 3.26 6.66
CA SER A 108 -3.90 4.72 6.75
C SER A 108 -5.28 5.30 7.04
N MET A 109 -6.35 4.54 6.80
CA MET A 109 -7.72 5.06 6.85
C MET A 109 -8.65 4.29 7.82
N ASN A 110 -8.08 3.35 8.60
CA ASN A 110 -8.79 2.58 9.63
C ASN A 110 -9.95 1.68 9.12
N PHE A 111 -9.95 1.30 7.85
CA PHE A 111 -10.86 0.28 7.32
C PHE A 111 -10.31 -1.10 7.68
N HIS A 112 -10.54 -1.52 8.91
CA HIS A 112 -9.96 -2.76 9.47
C HIS A 112 -10.51 -4.03 8.80
N GLU A 113 -11.63 -3.93 8.08
CA GLU A 113 -12.19 -4.98 7.23
C GLU A 113 -11.46 -5.14 5.88
N SER A 114 -10.60 -4.21 5.50
CA SER A 114 -9.84 -4.31 4.25
C SER A 114 -8.88 -5.50 4.26
N TYR A 115 -8.88 -6.30 3.19
CA TYR A 115 -8.04 -7.50 3.07
C TYR A 115 -7.15 -7.42 1.83
N PRO A 116 -5.97 -6.78 1.90
CA PRO A 116 -5.04 -6.70 0.78
C PRO A 116 -4.55 -8.07 0.34
N LEU A 117 -4.79 -8.44 -0.92
CA LEU A 117 -4.33 -9.69 -1.50
C LEU A 117 -2.99 -9.50 -2.22
N ASP A 118 -1.90 -9.68 -1.52
CA ASP A 118 -0.58 -9.80 -2.13
C ASP A 118 -0.25 -11.26 -2.49
N THR A 119 0.91 -11.48 -3.09
CA THR A 119 1.35 -12.82 -3.50
C THR A 119 1.41 -13.82 -2.33
N TRP A 120 1.73 -13.37 -1.11
CA TRP A 120 1.76 -14.23 0.07
C TRP A 120 0.37 -14.55 0.57
N ALA A 121 -0.51 -13.53 0.60
CA ALA A 121 -1.90 -13.70 0.98
C ALA A 121 -2.62 -14.66 0.02
N LEU A 122 -2.45 -14.47 -1.31
CA LEU A 122 -3.05 -15.34 -2.32
C LEU A 122 -2.62 -16.81 -2.13
N LYS A 123 -1.32 -17.08 -1.98
CA LYS A 123 -0.82 -18.45 -1.75
C LYS A 123 -1.33 -19.04 -0.43
N THR A 124 -1.41 -18.21 0.62
CA THR A 124 -1.95 -18.64 1.91
C THR A 124 -3.43 -19.03 1.80
N VAL A 125 -4.21 -18.21 1.10
CA VAL A 125 -5.64 -18.45 0.87
C VAL A 125 -5.84 -19.70 0.03
N GLU A 126 -5.16 -19.83 -1.11
CA GLU A 126 -5.24 -21.01 -1.99
C GLU A 126 -4.97 -22.30 -1.22
N LYS A 127 -4.00 -22.30 -0.31
CA LYS A 127 -3.60 -23.50 0.43
C LYS A 127 -4.45 -23.80 1.64
N HIS A 128 -4.82 -22.80 2.43
CA HIS A 128 -5.44 -22.98 3.74
C HIS A 128 -6.94 -22.65 3.78
N TYR A 129 -7.44 -21.91 2.77
CA TYR A 129 -8.83 -21.47 2.64
C TYR A 129 -9.29 -21.60 1.17
N PRO A 130 -9.12 -22.77 0.55
CA PRO A 130 -9.40 -22.94 -0.89
C PRO A 130 -10.85 -22.60 -1.26
N GLU A 131 -11.80 -22.75 -0.33
CA GLU A 131 -13.20 -22.39 -0.51
C GLU A 131 -13.46 -20.87 -0.57
N LEU A 132 -12.49 -20.05 -0.12
CA LEU A 132 -12.54 -18.58 -0.17
C LEU A 132 -11.74 -18.00 -1.33
N HIS A 133 -10.95 -18.85 -2.01
CA HIS A 133 -10.12 -18.44 -3.14
C HIS A 133 -10.98 -18.15 -4.38
N SER A 134 -10.61 -17.11 -5.11
CA SER A 134 -11.09 -16.82 -6.46
C SER A 134 -9.97 -16.20 -7.29
N GLU A 135 -9.99 -16.42 -8.61
CA GLU A 135 -9.13 -15.71 -9.56
C GLU A 135 -9.53 -14.22 -9.69
N ASP A 136 -10.76 -13.90 -9.36
CA ASP A 136 -11.25 -12.54 -9.29
C ASP A 136 -10.86 -11.92 -7.93
N TYR A 137 -10.12 -10.80 -7.98
CA TYR A 137 -9.62 -10.13 -6.78
C TYR A 137 -10.76 -9.66 -5.87
N ASP A 138 -11.81 -9.08 -6.45
CA ASP A 138 -12.91 -8.49 -5.69
C ASP A 138 -13.74 -9.58 -5.01
N GLU A 139 -13.95 -10.70 -5.70
CA GLU A 139 -14.62 -11.86 -5.12
C GLU A 139 -13.80 -12.48 -3.98
N ALA A 140 -12.51 -12.73 -4.19
CA ALA A 140 -11.63 -13.28 -3.16
C ALA A 140 -11.54 -12.35 -1.93
N SER A 141 -11.36 -11.05 -2.13
CA SER A 141 -11.32 -10.06 -1.05
C SER A 141 -12.64 -10.03 -0.27
N ARG A 142 -13.79 -10.07 -0.96
CA ARG A 142 -15.11 -10.11 -0.32
C ARG A 142 -15.30 -11.37 0.51
N ASN A 143 -15.00 -12.55 -0.04
CA ASN A 143 -15.12 -13.83 0.67
C ASN A 143 -14.31 -13.82 1.96
N LEU A 144 -13.09 -13.30 1.93
CA LEU A 144 -12.20 -13.20 3.09
C LEU A 144 -12.69 -12.19 4.13
N ARG A 145 -13.19 -11.04 3.67
CA ARG A 145 -13.77 -10.02 4.56
C ARG A 145 -15.03 -10.54 5.26
N GLU A 146 -15.88 -11.25 4.54
CA GLU A 146 -17.07 -11.89 5.13
C GLU A 146 -16.70 -12.98 6.12
N TYR A 147 -15.70 -13.80 5.82
CA TYR A 147 -15.25 -14.90 6.69
C TYR A 147 -14.60 -14.42 7.99
N PHE A 148 -13.66 -13.47 7.89
CA PHE A 148 -12.92 -12.96 9.04
C PHE A 148 -13.63 -11.79 9.76
N GLY A 149 -14.64 -11.20 9.13
CA GLY A 149 -15.45 -10.13 9.72
C GLY A 149 -14.74 -8.77 9.77
N PRO A 150 -15.16 -7.89 10.69
CA PRO A 150 -14.77 -6.46 10.67
C PRO A 150 -13.28 -6.21 10.95
N TYR A 151 -12.53 -7.23 11.33
CA TYR A 151 -11.08 -7.16 11.56
C TYR A 151 -10.28 -8.06 10.61
N SER A 152 -10.81 -8.33 9.43
CA SER A 152 -10.18 -9.21 8.44
C SER A 152 -8.79 -8.73 8.02
N GLY A 153 -8.51 -7.43 8.03
CA GLY A 153 -7.19 -6.89 7.79
C GLY A 153 -6.14 -7.33 8.82
N TYR A 154 -6.53 -7.45 10.10
CA TYR A 154 -5.63 -8.02 11.12
C TYR A 154 -5.40 -9.52 10.89
N ALA A 155 -6.43 -10.27 10.48
CA ALA A 155 -6.26 -11.67 10.12
C ALA A 155 -5.26 -11.81 8.95
N GLN A 156 -5.37 -10.96 7.94
CA GLN A 156 -4.45 -10.90 6.81
C GLN A 156 -3.00 -10.66 7.29
N GLU A 157 -2.76 -9.70 8.17
CA GLU A 157 -1.43 -9.39 8.69
C GLU A 157 -0.82 -10.54 9.49
N TYR A 158 -1.62 -11.22 10.33
CA TYR A 158 -1.14 -12.40 11.06
C TYR A 158 -0.78 -13.56 10.12
N LEU A 159 -1.60 -13.83 9.12
CA LEU A 159 -1.35 -14.87 8.12
C LEU A 159 -0.12 -14.53 7.26
N PHE A 160 -0.01 -13.29 6.80
CA PHE A 160 1.15 -12.79 6.07
C PHE A 160 2.45 -12.93 6.88
N HIS A 161 2.43 -12.54 8.16
CA HIS A 161 3.57 -12.69 9.04
C HIS A 161 3.94 -14.16 9.24
N ALA A 162 2.96 -15.02 9.51
CA ALA A 162 3.18 -16.45 9.71
C ALA A 162 3.77 -17.12 8.46
N ALA A 163 3.24 -16.81 7.27
CA ALA A 163 3.73 -17.33 6.00
C ALA A 163 5.18 -16.89 5.74
N ARG A 164 5.48 -15.60 5.90
CA ARG A 164 6.83 -15.06 5.71
C ARG A 164 7.88 -15.61 6.69
N ARG A 165 7.46 -15.98 7.89
CA ARG A 165 8.33 -16.56 8.92
C ARG A 165 8.45 -18.08 8.78
N GLY A 166 7.72 -18.69 7.83
CA GLY A 166 7.69 -20.13 7.65
C GLY A 166 6.98 -20.88 8.80
N LEU A 167 6.09 -20.19 9.53
CA LEU A 167 5.27 -20.78 10.58
C LEU A 167 4.09 -21.56 10.00
N ILE A 168 3.66 -21.17 8.81
CA ILE A 168 2.71 -21.91 7.97
C ILE A 168 3.34 -22.08 6.58
N GLU A 169 3.02 -23.18 5.91
CA GLU A 169 3.45 -23.45 4.54
C GLU A 169 2.58 -22.67 3.53
N VAL A 170 3.18 -22.18 2.45
CA VAL A 170 2.51 -21.50 1.33
C VAL A 170 3.07 -21.91 -0.01
#